data_205a575a8c8c289ca4b2e4c913627de0
#
_entry.id   205a575a8c8c289ca4b2e4c913627de0
#
_cell.length_a   1.000
_cell.length_b   1.000
_cell.length_c   1.000
_cell.angle_alpha   90.00
_cell.angle_beta   90.00
_cell.angle_gamma   90.00
#
_symmetry.space_group_name_H-M   'P 1'
#
loop_
_entity.id
_entity.type
_entity.pdbx_description
1 polymer ?
#
loop_
_entity_poly.entity_id
_entity_poly.type
_entity_poly.pdbx_seq_one_letter_code
_entity_poly.pdbx_strand_id
1 'polypeptide(L)'
;AAMMRTKGEAGTGNVVSAIQHARLVAGEIEWLQQASDLEFEGAVEDVTDGFMRLESMSPLIDYELISTPFGDLNTLSDGVRDVLEEVRKMGRLPVVTFSAGGIATPADAALMMQTGMDGIFVGSGIFKSEDPTTTAEAIVMATAHFEDPSKITEASAMMATPMPGLEIDTLEVRMDQRGN
;
A
#
# COMPACT_ATOMS: atom_id res chain seq x y z
N ALA A 1 11.98 -6.41 2.85
CA ALA A 1 11.70 -5.00 3.14
C ALA A 1 11.37 -4.81 4.62
N ALA A 2 11.75 -3.68 5.22
CA ALA A 2 11.38 -3.37 6.61
C ALA A 2 9.97 -2.76 6.69
N MET A 3 9.47 -2.21 5.59
CA MET A 3 8.17 -1.56 5.47
C MET A 3 7.70 -1.60 4.02
N MET A 4 6.40 -1.68 3.83
CA MET A 4 5.74 -1.53 2.53
C MET A 4 4.74 -0.37 2.56
N ARG A 5 4.35 0.12 1.39
CA ARG A 5 3.30 1.12 1.27
C ARG A 5 2.45 0.90 0.02
N THR A 6 1.20 1.33 0.06
CA THR A 6 0.35 1.35 -1.13
C THR A 6 0.91 2.29 -2.19
N LYS A 7 0.59 2.02 -3.46
CA LYS A 7 0.86 2.90 -4.58
C LYS A 7 -0.43 3.65 -4.94
N GLY A 8 -0.62 4.84 -4.34
CA GLY A 8 -1.74 5.72 -4.66
C GLY A 8 -1.27 6.99 -5.38
N GLU A 9 -2.21 7.79 -5.89
CA GLU A 9 -1.92 9.04 -6.62
C GLU A 9 -1.62 10.18 -5.63
N ALA A 10 -0.34 10.36 -5.32
CA ALA A 10 0.11 11.41 -4.42
C ALA A 10 -0.16 12.81 -4.99
N GLY A 11 -0.62 13.72 -4.12
CA GLY A 11 -0.86 15.12 -4.49
C GLY A 11 -2.22 15.41 -5.09
N THR A 12 -3.11 14.41 -5.21
CA THR A 12 -4.43 14.55 -5.86
C THR A 12 -5.57 14.78 -4.88
N GLY A 13 -5.42 14.44 -3.59
CA GLY A 13 -6.57 14.40 -2.67
C GLY A 13 -7.60 13.32 -3.04
N ASN A 14 -7.20 12.30 -3.80
CA ASN A 14 -8.06 11.20 -4.24
C ASN A 14 -7.44 9.86 -3.82
N VAL A 15 -8.12 9.15 -2.91
CA VAL A 15 -7.65 7.89 -2.30
C VAL A 15 -8.01 6.64 -3.08
N VAL A 16 -8.76 6.76 -4.18
CA VAL A 16 -9.32 5.59 -4.90
C VAL A 16 -8.24 4.57 -5.27
N SER A 17 -7.13 5.01 -5.87
CA SER A 17 -6.04 4.10 -6.26
C SER A 17 -5.39 3.42 -5.03
N ALA A 18 -5.21 4.13 -3.92
CA ALA A 18 -4.66 3.57 -2.70
C ALA A 18 -5.60 2.51 -2.09
N ILE A 19 -6.91 2.79 -2.08
CA ILE A 19 -7.94 1.83 -1.61
C ILE A 19 -7.99 0.60 -2.49
N GLN A 20 -7.98 0.77 -3.81
CA GLN A 20 -7.97 -0.36 -4.75
C GLN A 20 -6.77 -1.27 -4.52
N HIS A 21 -5.59 -0.68 -4.36
CA HIS A 21 -4.38 -1.45 -4.08
C HIS A 21 -4.44 -2.17 -2.72
N ALA A 22 -4.87 -1.48 -1.66
CA ALA A 22 -5.02 -2.07 -0.34
C ALA A 22 -6.00 -3.25 -0.33
N ARG A 23 -7.15 -3.10 -1.01
CA ARG A 23 -8.15 -4.17 -1.14
C ARG A 23 -7.68 -5.35 -1.98
N LEU A 24 -6.90 -5.09 -3.04
CA LEU A 24 -6.31 -6.15 -3.85
C LEU A 24 -5.39 -7.02 -2.98
N VAL A 25 -4.45 -6.38 -2.27
CA VAL A 25 -3.52 -7.10 -1.38
C VAL A 25 -4.26 -7.86 -0.27
N ALA A 26 -5.27 -7.23 0.36
CA ALA A 26 -6.07 -7.91 1.38
C ALA A 26 -6.83 -9.12 0.82
N GLY A 27 -7.40 -9.00 -0.39
CA GLY A 27 -8.09 -10.11 -1.06
C GLY A 27 -7.16 -11.25 -1.44
N GLU A 28 -5.94 -10.95 -1.88
CA GLU A 28 -4.92 -11.97 -2.17
C GLU A 28 -4.47 -12.71 -0.90
N ILE A 29 -4.33 -12.01 0.22
CA ILE A 29 -4.00 -12.62 1.52
C ILE A 29 -5.15 -13.52 1.98
N GLU A 30 -6.39 -13.05 1.89
CA GLU A 30 -7.57 -13.85 2.24
C GLU A 30 -7.69 -15.11 1.38
N TRP A 31 -7.47 -14.97 0.07
CA TRP A 31 -7.42 -16.11 -0.85
C TRP A 31 -6.33 -17.10 -0.44
N LEU A 32 -5.11 -16.62 -0.14
CA LEU A 32 -3.98 -17.45 0.26
C LEU A 32 -4.26 -18.24 1.54
N GLN A 33 -5.00 -17.66 2.50
CA GLN A 33 -5.42 -18.35 3.72
C GLN A 33 -6.39 -19.51 3.46
N GLN A 34 -7.20 -19.40 2.40
CA GLN A 34 -8.22 -20.39 2.04
C GLN A 34 -7.73 -21.37 0.97
N ALA A 35 -6.62 -21.09 0.33
CA ALA A 35 -6.08 -21.88 -0.77
C ALA A 35 -5.77 -23.32 -0.34
N SER A 36 -6.09 -24.29 -1.19
CA SER A 36 -5.63 -25.69 -1.05
C SER A 36 -4.11 -25.76 -1.22
N ASP A 37 -3.52 -26.90 -0.84
CA ASP A 37 -2.08 -27.07 -0.99
C ASP A 37 -1.65 -26.99 -2.47
N LEU A 38 -2.47 -27.47 -3.40
CA LEU A 38 -2.18 -27.35 -4.84
C LEU A 38 -2.20 -25.90 -5.33
N GLU A 39 -3.18 -25.11 -4.88
CA GLU A 39 -3.26 -23.68 -5.21
C GLU A 39 -2.13 -22.88 -4.57
N PHE A 40 -1.72 -23.26 -3.36
CA PHE A 40 -0.57 -22.67 -2.70
C PHE A 40 0.73 -22.91 -3.49
N GLU A 41 0.96 -24.17 -3.94
CA GLU A 41 2.11 -24.47 -4.81
C GLU A 41 2.08 -23.67 -6.11
N GLY A 42 0.91 -23.51 -6.73
CA GLY A 42 0.74 -22.64 -7.89
C GLY A 42 1.10 -21.18 -7.60
N ALA A 43 0.72 -20.66 -6.43
CA ALA A 43 1.08 -19.30 -6.03
C ALA A 43 2.61 -19.14 -5.83
N VAL A 44 3.28 -20.13 -5.26
CA VAL A 44 4.75 -20.13 -5.13
C VAL A 44 5.42 -20.07 -6.50
N GLU A 45 4.92 -20.85 -7.46
CA GLU A 45 5.44 -20.88 -8.83
C GLU A 45 5.20 -19.51 -9.52
N ASP A 46 3.97 -18.98 -9.48
CA ASP A 46 3.60 -17.71 -10.11
C ASP A 46 4.41 -16.52 -9.56
N VAL A 47 4.62 -16.45 -8.25
CA VAL A 47 5.41 -15.39 -7.62
C VAL A 47 6.89 -15.54 -7.97
N THR A 48 7.43 -16.74 -7.94
CA THR A 48 8.82 -17.02 -8.33
C THR A 48 9.07 -16.62 -9.78
N ASP A 49 8.18 -17.00 -10.70
CA ASP A 49 8.23 -16.61 -12.11
C ASP A 49 8.12 -15.10 -12.31
N GLY A 50 7.28 -14.44 -11.49
CA GLY A 50 7.15 -12.98 -11.47
C GLY A 50 8.48 -12.29 -11.14
N PHE A 51 9.21 -12.78 -10.14
CA PHE A 51 10.55 -12.27 -9.80
C PHE A 51 11.55 -12.50 -10.93
N MET A 52 11.55 -13.67 -11.56
CA MET A 52 12.46 -13.98 -12.69
C MET A 52 12.18 -13.09 -13.91
N ARG A 53 10.92 -12.75 -14.17
CA ARG A 53 10.56 -11.82 -15.26
C ARG A 53 11.02 -10.40 -14.96
N LEU A 54 10.84 -9.91 -13.73
CA LEU A 54 11.33 -8.58 -13.32
C LEU A 54 12.86 -8.49 -13.47
N GLU A 55 13.57 -9.54 -13.11
CA GLU A 55 15.00 -9.66 -13.29
C GLU A 55 15.40 -9.51 -14.77
N SER A 56 14.74 -10.22 -15.66
CA SER A 56 15.01 -10.18 -17.10
C SER A 56 14.65 -8.84 -17.78
N MET A 57 13.77 -8.04 -17.19
CA MET A 57 13.29 -6.76 -17.72
C MET A 57 14.11 -5.55 -17.27
N SER A 58 15.07 -5.71 -16.36
CA SER A 58 15.90 -4.60 -15.87
C SER A 58 17.25 -4.55 -16.59
N PRO A 59 17.41 -3.74 -17.65
CA PRO A 59 18.66 -3.64 -18.39
C PRO A 59 19.76 -2.87 -17.61
N LEU A 60 19.43 -2.33 -16.43
CA LEU A 60 20.32 -1.50 -15.62
C LEU A 60 21.03 -2.28 -14.52
N ILE A 61 20.67 -3.54 -14.31
CA ILE A 61 21.28 -4.38 -13.29
C ILE A 61 22.17 -5.39 -14.01
N ASP A 62 23.48 -5.23 -13.86
CA ASP A 62 24.45 -6.23 -14.29
C ASP A 62 24.48 -7.35 -13.25
N TYR A 63 23.71 -8.41 -13.53
CA TYR A 63 23.55 -9.55 -12.63
C TYR A 63 24.82 -10.39 -12.44
N GLU A 64 25.82 -10.22 -13.31
CA GLU A 64 27.13 -10.84 -13.08
C GLU A 64 27.93 -10.15 -11.96
N LEU A 65 27.61 -8.86 -11.69
CA LEU A 65 28.26 -8.05 -10.63
C LEU A 65 27.52 -8.09 -9.29
N ILE A 66 26.23 -8.40 -9.30
CA ILE A 66 25.42 -8.57 -8.10
C ILE A 66 25.13 -10.07 -8.01
N SER A 67 25.85 -10.76 -7.13
CA SER A 67 25.34 -12.08 -6.68
C SER A 67 23.89 -11.85 -6.31
N THR A 68 22.94 -12.41 -7.09
CA THR A 68 21.52 -12.18 -6.87
C THR A 68 21.25 -12.42 -5.39
N PRO A 69 20.60 -11.51 -4.67
CA PRO A 69 20.32 -11.69 -3.24
C PRO A 69 19.47 -12.95 -3.00
N PHE A 70 18.98 -13.56 -4.07
CA PHE A 70 18.09 -14.72 -4.06
C PHE A 70 18.81 -16.05 -4.40
N GLY A 71 20.10 -16.04 -4.75
CA GLY A 71 20.81 -17.26 -5.13
C GLY A 71 20.32 -17.88 -6.44
N ASP A 72 20.25 -19.21 -6.48
CA ASP A 72 19.68 -19.93 -7.62
C ASP A 72 18.14 -19.99 -7.54
N LEU A 73 17.50 -20.51 -8.60
CA LEU A 73 16.04 -20.60 -8.70
C LEU A 73 15.42 -21.41 -7.54
N ASN A 74 16.08 -22.46 -7.06
CA ASN A 74 15.55 -23.25 -5.95
C ASN A 74 15.57 -22.44 -4.66
N THR A 75 16.66 -21.72 -4.39
CA THR A 75 16.79 -20.83 -3.23
C THR A 75 15.75 -19.71 -3.27
N LEU A 76 15.46 -19.14 -4.46
CA LEU A 76 14.41 -18.16 -4.63
C LEU A 76 13.03 -18.76 -4.35
N SER A 77 12.72 -19.92 -4.94
CA SER A 77 11.43 -20.59 -4.75
C SER A 77 11.20 -20.99 -3.28
N ASP A 78 12.22 -21.49 -2.59
CA ASP A 78 12.14 -21.80 -1.16
C ASP A 78 11.88 -20.53 -0.33
N GLY A 79 12.58 -19.44 -0.63
CA GLY A 79 12.37 -18.16 0.03
C GLY A 79 10.97 -17.56 -0.23
N VAL A 80 10.43 -17.70 -1.43
CA VAL A 80 9.05 -17.31 -1.77
C VAL A 80 8.05 -18.16 -0.97
N ARG A 81 8.26 -19.47 -0.93
CA ARG A 81 7.43 -20.40 -0.15
C ARG A 81 7.38 -20.00 1.33
N ASP A 82 8.53 -19.80 1.96
CA ASP A 82 8.62 -19.43 3.37
C ASP A 82 7.84 -18.15 3.67
N VAL A 83 7.96 -17.13 2.81
CA VAL A 83 7.22 -15.86 2.98
C VAL A 83 5.72 -16.06 2.77
N LEU A 84 5.28 -16.81 1.76
CA LEU A 84 3.87 -17.08 1.52
C LEU A 84 3.24 -17.91 2.65
N GLU A 85 3.97 -18.88 3.21
CA GLU A 85 3.53 -19.62 4.41
C GLU A 85 3.37 -18.70 5.61
N GLU A 86 4.30 -17.77 5.82
CA GLU A 86 4.22 -16.79 6.90
C GLU A 86 3.00 -15.87 6.71
N VAL A 87 2.78 -15.34 5.50
CA VAL A 87 1.59 -14.53 5.17
C VAL A 87 0.30 -15.32 5.39
N ARG A 88 0.23 -16.56 4.89
CA ARG A 88 -0.93 -17.45 5.07
C ARG A 88 -1.25 -17.67 6.53
N LYS A 89 -0.23 -17.91 7.35
CA LYS A 89 -0.36 -18.16 8.79
C LYS A 89 -0.75 -16.90 9.57
N MET A 90 -0.19 -15.75 9.21
CA MET A 90 -0.45 -14.47 9.90
C MET A 90 -1.75 -13.81 9.45
N GLY A 91 -2.23 -14.07 8.23
CA GLY A 91 -3.34 -13.35 7.63
C GLY A 91 -3.04 -11.87 7.33
N ARG A 92 -1.75 -11.54 7.22
CA ARG A 92 -1.24 -10.20 6.89
C ARG A 92 0.19 -10.29 6.35
N LEU A 93 0.66 -9.21 5.74
CA LEU A 93 2.08 -9.12 5.39
C LEU A 93 2.96 -9.11 6.64
N PRO A 94 4.12 -9.79 6.63
CA PRO A 94 5.04 -9.87 7.78
C PRO A 94 5.88 -8.60 7.98
N VAL A 95 5.43 -7.49 7.43
CA VAL A 95 6.08 -6.18 7.51
C VAL A 95 5.05 -5.10 7.75
N VAL A 96 5.48 -3.99 8.34
CA VAL A 96 4.63 -2.81 8.55
C VAL A 96 4.17 -2.28 7.19
N THR A 97 2.86 -2.07 7.03
CA THR A 97 2.25 -1.65 5.77
C THR A 97 1.50 -0.34 5.93
N PHE A 98 1.96 0.70 5.23
CA PHE A 98 1.36 2.02 5.25
C PHE A 98 0.54 2.30 3.99
N SER A 99 -0.53 3.07 4.15
CA SER A 99 -1.21 3.69 3.02
C SER A 99 -0.55 5.02 2.65
N ALA A 100 -0.37 5.23 1.36
CA ALA A 100 0.14 6.49 0.81
C ALA A 100 -0.58 6.85 -0.49
N GLY A 101 -0.81 8.16 -0.68
CA GLY A 101 -1.38 8.73 -1.89
C GLY A 101 -2.86 9.11 -1.75
N GLY A 102 -3.15 10.38 -1.94
CA GLY A 102 -4.49 10.93 -2.06
C GLY A 102 -5.21 11.25 -0.74
N ILE A 103 -4.68 10.92 0.42
CA ILE A 103 -5.31 11.20 1.72
C ILE A 103 -5.33 12.72 1.96
N ALA A 104 -6.51 13.29 2.18
CA ALA A 104 -6.71 14.71 2.39
C ALA A 104 -7.67 15.04 3.55
N THR A 105 -8.43 14.06 4.03
CA THR A 105 -9.44 14.26 5.07
C THR A 105 -9.33 13.21 6.19
N PRO A 106 -9.90 13.48 7.40
CA PRO A 106 -10.01 12.49 8.46
C PRO A 106 -10.77 11.22 8.02
N ALA A 107 -11.80 11.37 7.19
CA ALA A 107 -12.54 10.24 6.66
C ALA A 107 -11.68 9.35 5.75
N ASP A 108 -10.82 9.94 4.90
CA ASP A 108 -9.85 9.19 4.09
C ASP A 108 -8.88 8.43 4.98
N ALA A 109 -8.36 9.08 6.03
CA ALA A 109 -7.44 8.48 6.98
C ALA A 109 -8.06 7.26 7.68
N ALA A 110 -9.26 7.42 8.25
CA ALA A 110 -9.98 6.34 8.89
C ALA A 110 -10.29 5.19 7.92
N LEU A 111 -10.73 5.50 6.70
CA LEU A 111 -11.01 4.51 5.67
C LEU A 111 -9.77 3.68 5.32
N MET A 112 -8.60 4.31 5.20
CA MET A 112 -7.36 3.57 4.92
C MET A 112 -6.96 2.67 6.10
N MET A 113 -7.09 3.14 7.34
CA MET A 113 -6.84 2.32 8.52
C MET A 113 -7.80 1.10 8.59
N GLN A 114 -9.06 1.28 8.24
CA GLN A 114 -10.06 0.21 8.17
C GLN A 114 -9.78 -0.85 7.09
N THR A 115 -8.91 -0.56 6.12
CA THR A 115 -8.42 -1.57 5.16
C THR A 115 -7.28 -2.44 5.69
N GLY A 116 -6.93 -2.33 6.98
CA GLY A 116 -5.90 -3.14 7.63
C GLY A 116 -4.48 -2.57 7.53
N MET A 117 -4.36 -1.29 7.21
CA MET A 117 -3.05 -0.60 7.21
C MET A 117 -2.56 -0.35 8.64
N ASP A 118 -1.25 -0.41 8.85
CA ASP A 118 -0.61 -0.09 10.14
C ASP A 118 -0.44 1.41 10.36
N GLY A 119 -0.61 2.21 9.32
CA GLY A 119 -0.53 3.66 9.36
C GLY A 119 -0.70 4.30 8.01
N ILE A 120 -0.54 5.62 7.97
CA ILE A 120 -0.73 6.41 6.75
C ILE A 120 0.41 7.41 6.56
N PHE A 121 0.68 7.75 5.30
CA PHE A 121 1.53 8.88 4.93
C PHE A 121 0.68 9.98 4.29
N VAL A 122 0.73 11.18 4.85
CA VAL A 122 0.00 12.32 4.34
C VAL A 122 0.96 13.48 4.08
N GLY A 123 0.93 14.01 2.88
CA GLY A 123 1.76 15.15 2.47
C GLY A 123 0.87 16.32 2.04
N SER A 124 0.62 16.42 0.74
CA SER A 124 -0.13 17.55 0.15
C SER A 124 -1.53 17.73 0.73
N GLY A 125 -2.19 16.66 1.17
CA GLY A 125 -3.49 16.75 1.84
C GLY A 125 -3.46 17.64 3.08
N ILE A 126 -2.34 17.63 3.83
CA ILE A 126 -2.11 18.55 4.95
C ILE A 126 -1.61 19.90 4.44
N PHE A 127 -0.49 19.91 3.71
CA PHE A 127 0.23 21.16 3.40
C PHE A 127 -0.48 22.08 2.41
N LYS A 128 -1.44 21.58 1.63
CA LYS A 128 -2.27 22.36 0.70
C LYS A 128 -3.68 22.64 1.23
N SER A 129 -3.99 22.26 2.47
CA SER A 129 -5.25 22.65 3.13
C SER A 129 -5.21 24.10 3.56
N GLU A 130 -6.37 24.66 3.86
CA GLU A 130 -6.49 26.06 4.35
C GLU A 130 -5.79 26.25 5.71
N ASP A 131 -5.87 25.25 6.61
CA ASP A 131 -5.18 25.22 7.90
C ASP A 131 -4.44 23.88 8.07
N PRO A 132 -3.14 23.82 7.71
CA PRO A 132 -2.37 22.61 7.81
C PRO A 132 -2.23 22.05 9.23
N THR A 133 -2.19 22.91 10.24
CA THR A 133 -2.02 22.48 11.64
C THR A 133 -3.27 21.74 12.12
N THR A 134 -4.43 22.37 12.00
CA THR A 134 -5.70 21.76 12.38
C THR A 134 -6.02 20.53 11.54
N THR A 135 -5.68 20.56 10.24
CA THR A 135 -5.83 19.39 9.36
C THR A 135 -4.97 18.21 9.81
N ALA A 136 -3.72 18.46 10.20
CA ALA A 136 -2.84 17.41 10.72
C ALA A 136 -3.38 16.79 12.02
N GLU A 137 -3.83 17.62 12.97
CA GLU A 137 -4.44 17.17 14.23
C GLU A 137 -5.69 16.30 13.98
N ALA A 138 -6.56 16.76 13.08
CA ALA A 138 -7.78 16.04 12.71
C ALA A 138 -7.48 14.68 12.05
N ILE A 139 -6.52 14.63 11.14
CA ILE A 139 -6.08 13.38 10.48
C ILE A 139 -5.47 12.42 11.49
N VAL A 140 -4.63 12.90 12.41
CA VAL A 140 -4.04 12.08 13.48
C VAL A 140 -5.11 11.52 14.41
N MET A 141 -6.10 12.33 14.81
CA MET A 141 -7.23 11.88 15.62
C MET A 141 -8.01 10.75 14.93
N ALA A 142 -8.36 10.94 13.66
CA ALA A 142 -9.10 9.94 12.89
C ALA A 142 -8.28 8.66 12.65
N THR A 143 -6.97 8.78 12.49
CA THR A 143 -6.06 7.64 12.36
C THR A 143 -5.98 6.84 13.66
N ALA A 144 -5.88 7.53 14.81
CA ALA A 144 -5.80 6.88 16.13
C ALA A 144 -7.14 6.23 16.56
N HIS A 145 -8.26 6.75 16.08
CA HIS A 145 -9.62 6.33 16.46
C HIS A 145 -10.45 5.89 15.24
N PHE A 146 -9.83 5.22 14.29
CA PHE A 146 -10.46 4.86 13.00
C PHE A 146 -11.68 3.93 13.11
N GLU A 147 -11.86 3.26 14.24
CA GLU A 147 -13.02 2.41 14.53
C GLU A 147 -14.15 3.15 15.28
N ASP A 148 -13.92 4.40 15.72
CA ASP A 148 -14.91 5.20 16.45
C ASP A 148 -15.56 6.26 15.54
N PRO A 149 -16.80 6.05 15.05
CA PRO A 149 -17.48 7.02 14.17
C PRO A 149 -17.66 8.39 14.81
N SER A 150 -17.80 8.47 16.14
CA SER A 150 -17.96 9.74 16.86
C SER A 150 -16.67 10.55 16.78
N LYS A 151 -15.52 9.90 16.98
CA LYS A 151 -14.20 10.53 16.87
C LYS A 151 -13.86 10.93 15.44
N ILE A 152 -14.22 10.12 14.45
CA ILE A 152 -14.05 10.46 13.03
C ILE A 152 -14.89 11.69 12.67
N THR A 153 -16.14 11.76 13.18
CA THR A 153 -17.03 12.91 12.98
C THR A 153 -16.47 14.17 13.66
N GLU A 154 -16.01 14.05 14.90
CA GLU A 154 -15.35 15.14 15.64
C GLU A 154 -14.14 15.68 14.87
N ALA A 155 -13.24 14.78 14.44
CA ALA A 155 -12.08 15.12 13.63
C ALA A 155 -12.46 15.83 12.31
N SER A 156 -13.50 15.34 11.63
CA SER A 156 -13.98 15.94 10.38
C SER A 156 -14.56 17.34 10.60
N ALA A 157 -15.19 17.58 11.76
CA ALA A 157 -15.73 18.88 12.12
C ALA A 157 -14.66 19.92 12.51
N MET A 158 -13.45 19.48 12.89
CA MET A 158 -12.32 20.37 13.17
C MET A 158 -11.78 21.04 11.91
N MET A 159 -11.87 20.36 10.77
CA MET A 159 -11.25 20.84 9.54
C MET A 159 -11.95 22.08 8.97
N ALA A 160 -11.13 23.03 8.52
CA ALA A 160 -11.53 24.05 7.57
C ALA A 160 -11.64 23.45 6.14
N THR A 161 -11.40 24.21 5.09
CA THR A 161 -11.45 23.71 3.72
C THR A 161 -10.30 22.74 3.44
N PRO A 162 -10.58 21.46 3.09
CA PRO A 162 -9.55 20.51 2.73
C PRO A 162 -8.87 20.89 1.42
N MET A 163 -7.75 20.24 1.11
CA MET A 163 -7.11 20.32 -0.20
C MET A 163 -8.14 19.98 -1.30
N PRO A 164 -8.27 20.76 -2.39
CA PRO A 164 -9.11 20.40 -3.53
C PRO A 164 -8.67 19.07 -4.14
N GLY A 165 -9.62 18.17 -4.35
CA GLY A 165 -9.37 16.91 -5.06
C GLY A 165 -9.09 17.15 -6.55
N LEU A 166 -8.24 16.32 -7.14
CA LEU A 166 -7.99 16.28 -8.57
C LEU A 166 -8.48 14.96 -9.15
N GLU A 167 -9.10 15.02 -10.32
CA GLU A 167 -9.47 13.81 -11.05
C GLU A 167 -8.21 13.13 -11.60
N ILE A 168 -8.03 11.84 -11.27
CA ILE A 168 -6.84 11.08 -11.66
C ILE A 168 -6.72 10.99 -13.18
N ASP A 169 -7.85 10.89 -13.89
CA ASP A 169 -7.89 10.79 -15.34
C ASP A 169 -7.44 12.06 -16.06
N THR A 170 -7.40 13.21 -15.36
CA THR A 170 -6.94 14.49 -15.92
C THR A 170 -5.46 14.76 -15.69
N LEU A 171 -4.74 13.87 -15.01
CA LEU A 171 -3.32 14.03 -14.75
C LEU A 171 -2.50 13.79 -16.02
N GLU A 172 -1.57 14.70 -16.32
CA GLU A 172 -0.63 14.54 -17.44
C GLU A 172 0.31 13.35 -17.24
N VAL A 173 0.72 13.10 -16.00
CA VAL A 173 1.61 11.97 -15.62
C VAL A 173 1.07 11.31 -14.35
N ARG A 174 0.66 10.07 -14.46
CA ARG A 174 0.20 9.25 -13.32
C ARG A 174 1.37 8.62 -12.57
N MET A 175 1.13 8.19 -11.32
CA MET A 175 2.15 7.60 -10.47
C MET A 175 2.69 6.27 -11.03
N ASP A 176 1.87 5.49 -11.72
CA ASP A 176 2.25 4.26 -12.40
C ASP A 176 3.21 4.48 -13.57
N GLN A 177 3.21 5.70 -14.13
CA GLN A 177 4.09 6.14 -15.23
C GLN A 177 5.38 6.83 -14.73
N ARG A 178 5.45 7.16 -13.42
CA ARG A 178 6.62 7.80 -12.83
C ARG A 178 7.66 6.75 -12.49
N GLY A 179 8.82 6.84 -13.10
CA GLY A 179 9.95 5.93 -12.85
C GLY A 179 10.19 4.91 -13.96
N ASN A 180 9.58 5.12 -15.12
CA ASN A 180 9.94 4.42 -16.37
C ASN A 180 10.94 5.26 -17.18
#